data_2430c2058198737ac95103a70d693843
#
_entry.id   2430c2058198737ac95103a70d693843
#
_cell.length_a   1.000
_cell.length_b   1.000
_cell.length_c   1.000
_cell.angle_alpha   90.00
_cell.angle_beta   90.00
_cell.angle_gamma   90.00
#
_symmetry.space_group_name_H-M   'P 1'
#
loop_
_entity.id
_entity.type
_entity.pdbx_description
1 polymer ?
#
loop_
_entity_poly.entity_id
_entity_poly.type
_entity_poly.pdbx_seq_one_letter_code
_entity_poly.pdbx_strand_id
1 'polypeptide(L)'
;MKEDQNLKSYFNSIQNIPLLTLENEQEIAKILETGTEKERKNAIDMLIESNLRLVVKIAHDFKGCGLSFDDVVANGNVGLIKAANKYRVGFGAKFSTYAAWWIKQSIKRSITNQSRTVRIPVQFYDKATKVNRVMLSLKSKLGRNPTIKEIADVAKLPVKVVKSVNKHSFKMLSIDEKINNESDMDFESVINNSKSESPFEIIEREEIRNYIESYLKRLDKREKLVIELRFGLNGKNKSSLEEISFKIKRTKERVRQIQNIALEKLKGFYEEDNKPQSEVRKIKEGEEKEKTSGFDASTQKEF
;
A
#
# COMPACT_ATOMS: atom_id res chain seq x y z
N MET A 1 17.09 -7.56 -25.47
CA MET A 1 17.38 -7.88 -26.89
C MET A 1 16.39 -7.30 -27.89
N LYS A 2 15.04 -7.46 -27.73
CA LYS A 2 14.05 -6.83 -28.66
C LYS A 2 13.94 -5.31 -28.51
N GLU A 3 14.03 -4.77 -27.29
CA GLU A 3 14.02 -3.32 -27.03
C GLU A 3 15.18 -2.59 -27.67
N ASP A 4 16.39 -3.17 -27.65
CA ASP A 4 17.57 -2.61 -28.32
C ASP A 4 17.44 -2.52 -29.85
N GLN A 5 16.69 -3.44 -30.47
CA GLN A 5 16.47 -3.44 -31.91
C GLN A 5 15.51 -2.31 -32.35
N ASN A 6 14.45 -2.07 -31.60
CA ASN A 6 13.48 -1.00 -31.88
C ASN A 6 14.14 0.38 -31.77
N LEU A 7 14.94 0.59 -30.72
CA LEU A 7 15.71 1.82 -30.55
C LEU A 7 16.72 2.05 -31.67
N LYS A 8 17.44 1.00 -32.09
CA LYS A 8 18.38 1.10 -33.20
C LYS A 8 17.69 1.52 -34.51
N SER A 9 16.56 0.91 -34.81
CA SER A 9 15.73 1.28 -35.98
C SER A 9 15.28 2.74 -35.90
N TYR A 10 14.80 3.19 -34.73
CA TYR A 10 14.41 4.58 -34.51
C TYR A 10 15.60 5.55 -34.69
N PHE A 11 16.75 5.22 -34.12
CA PHE A 11 17.97 6.07 -34.28
C PHE A 11 18.41 6.17 -35.73
N ASN A 12 18.37 5.07 -36.47
CA ASN A 12 18.70 5.08 -37.89
C ASN A 12 17.72 5.97 -38.69
N SER A 13 16.44 5.94 -38.39
CA SER A 13 15.45 6.77 -39.08
C SER A 13 15.65 8.27 -38.83
N ILE A 14 15.95 8.67 -37.58
CA ILE A 14 16.13 10.09 -37.23
C ILE A 14 17.50 10.65 -37.64
N GLN A 15 18.50 9.78 -37.87
CA GLN A 15 19.86 10.20 -38.25
C GLN A 15 19.88 10.84 -39.64
N ASN A 16 19.04 10.38 -40.57
CA ASN A 16 18.98 10.82 -41.95
C ASN A 16 18.21 12.14 -42.16
N ILE A 17 17.53 12.64 -41.09
CA ILE A 17 16.76 13.88 -41.19
C ILE A 17 17.68 15.07 -41.10
N PRO A 18 17.64 16.03 -42.08
CA PRO A 18 18.49 17.21 -42.06
C PRO A 18 18.12 18.14 -40.91
N LEU A 19 19.17 18.82 -40.36
CA LEU A 19 18.95 19.83 -39.33
C LEU A 19 18.48 21.13 -39.99
N LEU A 20 17.60 21.86 -39.33
CA LEU A 20 17.13 23.16 -39.80
C LEU A 20 18.19 24.22 -39.61
N THR A 21 18.35 25.08 -40.62
CA THR A 21 19.14 26.32 -40.51
C THR A 21 18.32 27.40 -39.79
N LEU A 22 18.97 28.48 -39.35
CA LEU A 22 18.26 29.61 -38.73
C LEU A 22 17.25 30.26 -39.66
N GLU A 23 17.58 30.33 -40.97
CA GLU A 23 16.70 30.87 -41.99
C GLU A 23 15.43 30.03 -42.14
N ASN A 24 15.59 28.70 -42.22
CA ASN A 24 14.47 27.79 -42.30
C ASN A 24 13.61 27.82 -41.02
N GLU A 25 14.20 27.94 -39.81
CA GLU A 25 13.44 28.12 -38.56
C GLU A 25 12.60 29.41 -38.60
N GLN A 26 13.11 30.50 -39.17
CA GLN A 26 12.38 31.77 -39.30
C GLN A 26 11.23 31.68 -40.32
N GLU A 27 11.46 31.00 -41.46
CA GLU A 27 10.42 30.76 -42.46
C GLU A 27 9.28 29.90 -41.90
N ILE A 28 9.63 28.80 -41.27
CA ILE A 28 8.66 27.93 -40.59
C ILE A 28 7.87 28.74 -39.54
N ALA A 29 8.55 29.56 -38.78
CA ALA A 29 7.91 30.36 -37.76
C ALA A 29 6.95 31.42 -38.36
N LYS A 30 7.24 32.00 -39.52
CA LYS A 30 6.30 32.87 -40.25
C LYS A 30 5.09 32.10 -40.77
N ILE A 31 5.28 30.88 -41.31
CA ILE A 31 4.17 30.00 -41.76
C ILE A 31 3.27 29.62 -40.59
N LEU A 32 3.80 29.42 -39.38
CA LEU A 32 3.01 29.15 -38.18
C LEU A 32 2.09 30.31 -37.77
N GLU A 33 2.46 31.56 -38.08
CA GLU A 33 1.66 32.74 -37.79
C GLU A 33 0.64 33.07 -38.89
N THR A 34 1.04 33.07 -40.14
CA THR A 34 0.26 33.58 -41.27
C THR A 34 -0.31 32.50 -42.20
N GLY A 35 0.21 31.26 -42.12
CA GLY A 35 -0.16 30.17 -43.00
C GLY A 35 -1.58 29.60 -42.81
N THR A 36 -2.04 28.90 -43.81
CA THR A 36 -3.29 28.11 -43.73
C THR A 36 -3.15 26.94 -42.75
N GLU A 37 -4.25 26.35 -42.31
CA GLU A 37 -4.24 25.25 -41.34
C GLU A 37 -3.41 24.05 -41.79
N LYS A 38 -3.45 23.74 -43.09
CA LYS A 38 -2.66 22.66 -43.72
C LYS A 38 -1.17 22.98 -43.72
N GLU A 39 -0.81 24.19 -44.08
CA GLU A 39 0.61 24.65 -44.08
C GLU A 39 1.17 24.70 -42.65
N ARG A 40 0.39 25.14 -41.67
CA ARG A 40 0.78 25.12 -40.26
C ARG A 40 1.07 23.70 -39.75
N LYS A 41 0.22 22.74 -40.11
CA LYS A 41 0.42 21.34 -39.74
C LYS A 41 1.72 20.80 -40.33
N ASN A 42 1.97 20.99 -41.62
CA ASN A 42 3.19 20.56 -42.29
C ASN A 42 4.44 21.23 -41.67
N ALA A 43 4.36 22.53 -41.34
CA ALA A 43 5.43 23.26 -40.69
C ALA A 43 5.73 22.74 -39.28
N ILE A 44 4.68 22.35 -38.49
CA ILE A 44 4.84 21.73 -37.19
C ILE A 44 5.53 20.36 -37.32
N ASP A 45 5.07 19.53 -38.25
CA ASP A 45 5.65 18.20 -38.49
C ASP A 45 7.13 18.31 -38.88
N MET A 46 7.49 19.21 -39.80
CA MET A 46 8.88 19.47 -40.19
C MET A 46 9.72 19.94 -38.99
N LEU A 47 9.17 20.81 -38.14
CA LEU A 47 9.87 21.33 -36.96
C LEU A 47 10.11 20.21 -35.94
N ILE A 48 9.16 19.28 -35.77
CA ILE A 48 9.28 18.12 -34.86
C ILE A 48 10.32 17.16 -35.41
N GLU A 49 10.22 16.72 -36.67
CA GLU A 49 11.11 15.73 -37.28
C GLU A 49 12.58 16.16 -37.22
N SER A 50 12.87 17.42 -37.59
CA SER A 50 14.24 17.95 -37.59
C SER A 50 14.84 18.07 -36.18
N ASN A 51 14.03 18.04 -35.12
CA ASN A 51 14.49 18.19 -33.72
C ASN A 51 14.39 16.92 -32.91
N LEU A 52 14.04 15.74 -33.47
CA LEU A 52 14.00 14.47 -32.74
C LEU A 52 15.35 14.09 -32.13
N ARG A 53 16.45 14.41 -32.81
CA ARG A 53 17.82 14.18 -32.28
C ARG A 53 18.11 14.95 -31.00
N LEU A 54 17.49 16.16 -30.82
CA LEU A 54 17.61 16.94 -29.58
C LEU A 54 16.93 16.23 -28.41
N VAL A 55 15.78 15.57 -28.68
CA VAL A 55 15.07 14.77 -27.63
C VAL A 55 15.97 13.65 -27.13
N VAL A 56 16.59 12.88 -28.01
CA VAL A 56 17.51 11.78 -27.65
C VAL A 56 18.67 12.28 -26.81
N LYS A 57 19.29 13.42 -27.23
CA LYS A 57 20.38 14.04 -26.47
C LYS A 57 19.94 14.39 -25.05
N ILE A 58 18.78 15.01 -24.88
CA ILE A 58 18.26 15.39 -23.56
C ILE A 58 17.82 14.16 -22.74
N ALA A 59 17.20 13.16 -23.40
CA ALA A 59 16.77 11.92 -22.76
C ALA A 59 17.94 11.16 -22.12
N HIS A 60 19.12 11.25 -22.71
CA HIS A 60 20.33 10.59 -22.19
C HIS A 60 20.71 11.06 -20.78
N ASP A 61 20.44 12.34 -20.43
CA ASP A 61 20.68 12.88 -19.08
C ASP A 61 19.76 12.25 -18.01
N PHE A 62 18.68 11.58 -18.43
CA PHE A 62 17.69 10.94 -17.56
C PHE A 62 17.75 9.41 -17.59
N LYS A 63 18.79 8.83 -18.18
CA LYS A 63 18.98 7.38 -18.20
C LYS A 63 19.12 6.83 -16.76
N GLY A 64 18.42 5.74 -16.46
CA GLY A 64 18.48 5.12 -15.14
C GLY A 64 17.62 5.77 -14.03
N CYS A 65 16.75 6.73 -14.39
CA CYS A 65 15.86 7.41 -13.45
C CYS A 65 14.57 6.62 -13.12
N GLY A 66 14.54 5.30 -13.37
CA GLY A 66 13.41 4.43 -13.02
C GLY A 66 12.38 4.24 -14.14
N LEU A 67 12.67 4.76 -15.35
CA LEU A 67 11.93 4.45 -16.57
C LEU A 67 12.87 3.81 -17.59
N SER A 68 12.32 3.04 -18.53
CA SER A 68 13.05 2.55 -19.70
C SER A 68 13.51 3.73 -20.54
N PHE A 69 14.61 3.57 -21.27
CA PHE A 69 15.11 4.67 -22.11
C PHE A 69 14.14 5.00 -23.25
N ASP A 70 13.43 4.01 -23.76
CA ASP A 70 12.38 4.14 -24.78
C ASP A 70 11.24 5.02 -24.29
N ASP A 71 10.77 4.79 -23.06
CA ASP A 71 9.72 5.60 -22.43
C ASP A 71 10.18 7.03 -22.19
N VAL A 72 11.45 7.24 -21.81
CA VAL A 72 12.01 8.59 -21.62
C VAL A 72 12.03 9.34 -22.95
N VAL A 73 12.46 8.70 -24.04
CA VAL A 73 12.46 9.29 -25.38
C VAL A 73 11.04 9.57 -25.85
N ALA A 74 10.12 8.62 -25.71
CA ALA A 74 8.71 8.80 -26.09
C ALA A 74 8.06 9.99 -25.36
N ASN A 75 8.26 10.09 -24.06
CA ASN A 75 7.77 11.22 -23.25
C ASN A 75 8.48 12.54 -23.61
N GLY A 76 9.74 12.48 -24.01
CA GLY A 76 10.47 13.62 -24.56
C GLY A 76 9.87 14.10 -25.87
N ASN A 77 9.50 13.20 -26.79
CA ASN A 77 8.81 13.52 -28.04
C ASN A 77 7.46 14.19 -27.78
N VAL A 78 6.68 13.74 -26.79
CA VAL A 78 5.46 14.43 -26.36
C VAL A 78 5.77 15.87 -25.91
N GLY A 79 6.87 16.08 -25.24
CA GLY A 79 7.35 17.41 -24.85
C GLY A 79 7.69 18.29 -26.07
N LEU A 80 8.39 17.73 -27.04
CA LEU A 80 8.73 18.40 -28.29
C LEU A 80 7.49 18.81 -29.10
N ILE A 81 6.50 17.91 -29.24
CA ILE A 81 5.22 18.20 -29.90
C ILE A 81 4.51 19.37 -29.21
N LYS A 82 4.49 19.40 -27.87
CA LYS A 82 3.90 20.53 -27.12
C LYS A 82 4.66 21.83 -27.37
N ALA A 83 5.99 21.77 -27.48
CA ALA A 83 6.81 22.93 -27.78
C ALA A 83 6.51 23.45 -29.19
N ALA A 84 6.47 22.59 -30.22
CA ALA A 84 6.18 22.95 -31.59
C ALA A 84 4.81 23.62 -31.75
N ASN A 85 3.77 23.06 -31.11
CA ASN A 85 2.41 23.65 -31.15
C ASN A 85 2.29 25.00 -30.43
N LYS A 86 3.19 25.32 -29.50
CA LYS A 86 3.16 26.58 -28.72
C LYS A 86 4.21 27.58 -29.17
N TYR A 87 5.07 27.20 -30.09
CA TYR A 87 6.13 28.08 -30.58
C TYR A 87 5.56 29.26 -31.36
N ARG A 88 6.07 30.47 -31.08
CA ARG A 88 5.73 31.72 -31.77
C ARG A 88 7.00 32.50 -32.06
N VAL A 89 6.97 33.26 -33.14
CA VAL A 89 8.07 34.18 -33.51
C VAL A 89 8.14 35.33 -32.51
N GLY A 90 9.32 35.85 -32.25
CA GLY A 90 9.48 37.10 -31.47
C GLY A 90 10.25 36.97 -30.16
N PHE A 91 10.58 35.74 -29.72
CA PHE A 91 11.32 35.58 -28.46
C PHE A 91 12.87 35.69 -28.60
N GLY A 92 13.42 35.95 -29.79
CA GLY A 92 14.84 36.12 -30.02
C GLY A 92 15.73 34.88 -29.75
N ALA A 93 15.10 33.73 -29.41
CA ALA A 93 15.78 32.50 -29.08
C ALA A 93 15.52 31.43 -30.15
N LYS A 94 16.53 30.56 -30.38
CA LYS A 94 16.34 29.38 -31.26
C LYS A 94 15.27 28.44 -30.74
N PHE A 95 14.53 27.79 -31.63
CA PHE A 95 13.54 26.80 -31.28
C PHE A 95 14.09 25.73 -30.33
N SER A 96 15.31 25.25 -30.58
CA SER A 96 15.95 24.24 -29.74
C SER A 96 16.07 24.64 -28.26
N THR A 97 16.31 25.92 -27.95
CA THR A 97 16.38 26.43 -26.57
C THR A 97 15.01 26.40 -25.90
N TYR A 98 13.96 26.79 -26.62
CA TYR A 98 12.59 26.75 -26.16
C TYR A 98 12.09 25.30 -25.96
N ALA A 99 12.31 24.44 -26.95
CA ALA A 99 11.93 23.05 -26.96
C ALA A 99 12.62 22.26 -25.81
N ALA A 100 13.87 22.53 -25.53
CA ALA A 100 14.60 21.85 -24.45
C ALA A 100 13.93 21.98 -23.09
N TRP A 101 13.31 23.11 -22.79
CA TRP A 101 12.55 23.29 -21.54
C TRP A 101 11.32 22.37 -21.50
N TRP A 102 10.53 22.31 -22.58
CA TRP A 102 9.33 21.47 -22.68
C TRP A 102 9.66 19.98 -22.64
N ILE A 103 10.74 19.58 -23.33
CA ILE A 103 11.23 18.20 -23.33
C ILE A 103 11.62 17.80 -21.92
N LYS A 104 12.46 18.58 -21.22
CA LYS A 104 12.87 18.32 -19.84
C LYS A 104 11.69 18.28 -18.89
N GLN A 105 10.72 19.17 -19.04
CA GLN A 105 9.53 19.22 -18.21
C GLN A 105 8.65 17.98 -18.42
N SER A 106 8.45 17.54 -19.67
CA SER A 106 7.67 16.36 -20.00
C SER A 106 8.32 15.09 -19.42
N ILE A 107 9.63 14.92 -19.60
CA ILE A 107 10.40 13.80 -19.05
C ILE A 107 10.34 13.78 -17.53
N LYS A 108 10.60 14.90 -16.86
CA LYS A 108 10.52 14.98 -15.39
C LYS A 108 9.14 14.62 -14.86
N ARG A 109 8.08 15.10 -15.52
CA ARG A 109 6.69 14.79 -15.14
C ARG A 109 6.38 13.30 -15.31
N SER A 110 6.86 12.68 -16.37
CA SER A 110 6.71 11.25 -16.61
C SER A 110 7.46 10.43 -15.56
N ILE A 111 8.71 10.75 -15.26
CA ILE A 111 9.50 10.11 -14.20
C ILE A 111 8.75 10.20 -12.87
N THR A 112 8.26 11.37 -12.48
CA THR A 112 7.53 11.54 -11.21
C THR A 112 6.25 10.69 -11.15
N ASN A 113 5.57 10.49 -12.29
CA ASN A 113 4.30 9.78 -12.34
C ASN A 113 4.43 8.26 -12.49
N GLN A 114 5.48 7.77 -13.15
CA GLN A 114 5.54 6.39 -13.65
C GLN A 114 6.79 5.63 -13.20
N SER A 115 7.81 6.29 -12.64
CA SER A 115 9.08 5.63 -12.28
C SER A 115 8.98 4.66 -11.11
N ARG A 116 7.85 4.65 -10.39
CA ARG A 116 7.64 3.80 -9.21
C ARG A 116 6.41 2.93 -9.37
N THR A 117 6.50 1.68 -8.97
CA THR A 117 5.38 0.72 -8.95
C THR A 117 4.22 1.24 -8.10
N VAL A 118 4.50 1.82 -6.92
CA VAL A 118 3.51 2.55 -6.12
C VAL A 118 3.66 4.04 -6.39
N ARG A 119 2.65 4.62 -7.06
CA ARG A 119 2.64 6.04 -7.43
C ARG A 119 2.69 6.94 -6.18
N ILE A 120 3.56 7.92 -6.22
CA ILE A 120 3.73 8.94 -5.17
C ILE A 120 3.27 10.31 -5.71
N PRO A 121 2.53 11.11 -4.91
CA PRO A 121 2.15 12.47 -5.31
C PRO A 121 3.36 13.37 -5.63
N VAL A 122 3.24 14.23 -6.67
CA VAL A 122 4.32 15.10 -7.15
C VAL A 122 4.89 15.99 -6.03
N GLN A 123 4.01 16.56 -5.19
CA GLN A 123 4.43 17.40 -4.06
C GLN A 123 5.34 16.68 -3.06
N PHE A 124 5.10 15.37 -2.86
CA PHE A 124 5.95 14.56 -1.99
C PHE A 124 7.28 14.25 -2.67
N TYR A 125 7.26 13.98 -3.97
CA TYR A 125 8.47 13.74 -4.77
C TYR A 125 9.41 14.95 -4.74
N ASP A 126 8.87 16.17 -4.89
CA ASP A 126 9.66 17.40 -4.83
C ASP A 126 10.31 17.59 -3.45
N LYS A 127 9.55 17.31 -2.36
CA LYS A 127 10.09 17.34 -1.00
C LYS A 127 11.16 16.28 -0.80
N ALA A 128 10.96 15.07 -1.31
CA ALA A 128 11.94 13.97 -1.23
C ALA A 128 13.23 14.32 -1.98
N THR A 129 13.12 14.87 -3.18
CA THR A 129 14.27 15.34 -3.98
C THR A 129 15.07 16.43 -3.25
N LYS A 130 14.37 17.38 -2.61
CA LYS A 130 14.99 18.44 -1.81
C LYS A 130 15.71 17.87 -0.60
N VAL A 131 15.07 16.96 0.15
CA VAL A 131 15.67 16.28 1.31
C VAL A 131 16.90 15.49 0.91
N ASN A 132 16.84 14.70 -0.16
CA ASN A 132 18.00 13.92 -0.64
C ASN A 132 19.16 14.80 -1.08
N ARG A 133 18.90 15.92 -1.78
CA ARG A 133 19.94 16.88 -2.17
C ARG A 133 20.63 17.48 -0.94
N VAL A 134 19.86 17.91 0.07
CA VAL A 134 20.38 18.47 1.31
C VAL A 134 21.16 17.41 2.10
N MET A 135 20.65 16.18 2.17
CA MET A 135 21.32 15.06 2.83
C MET A 135 22.71 14.79 2.21
N LEU A 136 22.80 14.74 0.87
CA LEU A 136 24.06 14.53 0.17
C LEU A 136 25.04 15.68 0.42
N SER A 137 24.58 16.93 0.36
CA SER A 137 25.43 18.09 0.60
C SER A 137 25.94 18.16 2.05
N LEU A 138 25.10 17.80 3.02
CA LEU A 138 25.52 17.74 4.42
C LEU A 138 26.46 16.58 4.70
N LYS A 139 26.22 15.41 4.08
CA LYS A 139 27.13 14.26 4.19
C LYS A 139 28.53 14.60 3.66
N SER A 140 28.62 15.31 2.52
CA SER A 140 29.91 15.78 1.98
C SER A 140 30.62 16.79 2.88
N LYS A 141 29.86 17.67 3.58
CA LYS A 141 30.44 18.70 4.47
C LYS A 141 30.84 18.15 5.85
N LEU A 142 30.05 17.25 6.40
CA LEU A 142 30.23 16.75 7.78
C LEU A 142 31.09 15.48 7.85
N GLY A 143 31.33 14.80 6.73
CA GLY A 143 32.05 13.51 6.71
C GLY A 143 31.27 12.36 7.38
N ARG A 144 30.04 12.60 7.89
CA ARG A 144 29.15 11.64 8.53
C ARG A 144 27.73 11.73 8.00
N ASN A 145 26.89 10.75 8.32
CA ASN A 145 25.47 10.83 8.00
C ASN A 145 24.81 11.94 8.85
N PRO A 146 24.09 12.89 8.23
CA PRO A 146 23.41 13.97 8.96
C PRO A 146 22.21 13.45 9.72
N THR A 147 21.89 14.07 10.84
CA THR A 147 20.70 13.76 11.64
C THR A 147 19.44 14.33 10.97
N ILE A 148 18.27 13.77 11.33
CA ILE A 148 16.98 14.23 10.78
C ILE A 148 16.72 15.70 11.09
N LYS A 149 17.18 16.19 12.26
CA LYS A 149 17.05 17.59 12.66
C LYS A 149 17.91 18.50 11.77
N GLU A 150 19.19 18.17 11.58
CA GLU A 150 20.12 18.91 10.70
C GLU A 150 19.58 19.02 9.25
N ILE A 151 19.01 17.92 8.73
CA ILE A 151 18.37 17.93 7.41
C ILE A 151 17.15 18.86 7.39
N ALA A 152 16.30 18.79 8.42
CA ALA A 152 15.09 19.60 8.51
C ALA A 152 15.40 21.10 8.55
N ASP A 153 16.41 21.49 9.31
CA ASP A 153 16.83 22.90 9.47
C ASP A 153 17.36 23.45 8.14
N VAL A 154 18.27 22.74 7.47
CA VAL A 154 18.82 23.18 6.18
C VAL A 154 17.80 23.13 5.04
N ALA A 155 16.95 22.09 5.01
CA ALA A 155 15.89 21.97 4.01
C ALA A 155 14.73 22.95 4.25
N LYS A 156 14.65 23.58 5.42
CA LYS A 156 13.50 24.42 5.86
C LYS A 156 12.18 23.65 5.72
N LEU A 157 12.15 22.42 6.24
CA LEU A 157 10.99 21.53 6.23
C LEU A 157 10.71 21.02 7.66
N PRO A 158 9.43 20.79 8.02
CA PRO A 158 9.10 20.20 9.31
C PRO A 158 9.74 18.80 9.47
N VAL A 159 10.22 18.49 10.69
CA VAL A 159 10.85 17.20 11.02
C VAL A 159 9.94 16.02 10.67
N LYS A 160 8.61 16.17 10.83
CA LYS A 160 7.62 15.14 10.44
C LYS A 160 7.70 14.79 8.96
N VAL A 161 7.91 15.80 8.09
CA VAL A 161 8.02 15.58 6.63
C VAL A 161 9.32 14.84 6.29
N VAL A 162 10.45 15.21 6.92
CA VAL A 162 11.74 14.53 6.69
C VAL A 162 11.67 13.07 7.16
N LYS A 163 11.05 12.79 8.31
CA LYS A 163 10.79 11.41 8.79
C LYS A 163 9.93 10.64 7.80
N SER A 164 8.86 11.25 7.29
CA SER A 164 7.98 10.63 6.29
C SER A 164 8.72 10.31 5.00
N VAL A 165 9.57 11.23 4.50
CA VAL A 165 10.39 11.00 3.30
C VAL A 165 11.32 9.82 3.50
N ASN A 166 12.02 9.75 4.63
CA ASN A 166 12.91 8.62 4.93
C ASN A 166 12.15 7.29 5.01
N LYS A 167 10.95 7.28 5.61
CA LYS A 167 10.11 6.07 5.71
C LYS A 167 9.62 5.58 4.34
N HIS A 168 9.34 6.46 3.38
CA HIS A 168 8.80 6.12 2.07
C HIS A 168 9.86 6.10 0.94
N SER A 169 11.12 6.29 1.28
CA SER A 169 12.24 6.28 0.33
C SER A 169 12.75 4.88 0.00
N PHE A 170 12.03 3.82 0.41
CA PHE A 170 12.47 2.44 0.17
C PHE A 170 12.47 2.13 -1.33
N LYS A 171 13.57 1.52 -1.78
CA LYS A 171 13.68 0.89 -3.08
C LYS A 171 12.88 -0.41 -3.02
N MET A 172 11.99 -0.62 -3.96
CA MET A 172 11.29 -1.90 -4.09
C MET A 172 12.24 -2.94 -4.69
N LEU A 173 12.19 -4.14 -4.15
CA LEU A 173 12.89 -5.31 -4.66
C LEU A 173 11.88 -6.19 -5.39
N SER A 174 12.33 -6.89 -6.43
CA SER A 174 11.50 -7.90 -7.07
C SER A 174 11.39 -9.13 -6.16
N ILE A 175 10.21 -9.73 -6.09
CA ILE A 175 10.00 -10.98 -5.36
C ILE A 175 10.75 -12.13 -6.04
N ASP A 176 10.84 -12.08 -7.38
CA ASP A 176 11.56 -13.07 -8.20
C ASP A 176 13.08 -12.84 -8.22
N GLU A 177 13.59 -11.84 -7.49
CA GLU A 177 15.03 -11.59 -7.40
C GLU A 177 15.68 -12.65 -6.52
N LYS A 178 16.79 -13.23 -6.97
CA LYS A 178 17.56 -14.21 -6.20
C LYS A 178 18.22 -13.54 -5.01
N ILE A 179 18.17 -14.20 -3.85
CA ILE A 179 18.75 -13.68 -2.59
C ILE A 179 20.26 -13.60 -2.69
N ASN A 180 20.89 -14.63 -3.28
CA ASN A 180 22.31 -14.68 -3.52
C ASN A 180 22.59 -15.24 -4.92
N ASN A 181 23.68 -14.82 -5.55
CA ASN A 181 24.10 -15.36 -6.86
C ASN A 181 24.48 -16.84 -6.83
N GLU A 182 24.72 -17.41 -5.65
CA GLU A 182 25.13 -18.81 -5.45
C GLU A 182 23.96 -19.72 -5.07
N SER A 183 22.81 -19.18 -4.66
CA SER A 183 21.62 -19.96 -4.30
C SER A 183 20.50 -19.74 -5.31
N ASP A 184 19.84 -20.82 -5.69
CA ASP A 184 18.63 -20.75 -6.54
C ASP A 184 17.37 -20.33 -5.76
N MET A 185 17.53 -19.76 -4.54
CA MET A 185 16.41 -19.31 -3.70
C MET A 185 16.00 -17.88 -4.05
N ASP A 186 14.75 -17.72 -4.39
CA ASP A 186 14.13 -16.42 -4.64
C ASP A 186 13.56 -15.83 -3.34
N PHE A 187 13.34 -14.50 -3.29
CA PHE A 187 12.71 -13.86 -2.13
C PHE A 187 11.32 -14.43 -1.84
N GLU A 188 10.58 -14.90 -2.85
CA GLU A 188 9.28 -15.53 -2.69
C GLU A 188 9.32 -16.73 -1.74
N SER A 189 10.35 -17.58 -1.83
CA SER A 189 10.49 -18.79 -1.02
C SER A 189 10.73 -18.54 0.47
N VAL A 190 11.19 -17.32 0.83
CA VAL A 190 11.50 -16.93 2.22
C VAL A 190 10.38 -16.13 2.87
N ILE A 191 9.49 -15.52 2.07
CA ILE A 191 8.39 -14.75 2.60
C ILE A 191 7.35 -15.67 3.22
N ASN A 192 7.21 -15.60 4.55
CA ASN A 192 6.21 -16.36 5.27
C ASN A 192 4.78 -15.87 4.96
N ASN A 193 3.88 -16.80 4.72
CA ASN A 193 2.45 -16.48 4.62
C ASN A 193 1.86 -16.26 6.01
N SER A 194 1.78 -14.99 6.44
CA SER A 194 1.21 -14.60 7.75
C SER A 194 -0.29 -14.93 7.90
N LYS A 195 -0.99 -15.29 6.82
CA LYS A 195 -2.40 -15.71 6.83
C LYS A 195 -2.58 -17.22 6.90
N SER A 196 -1.51 -17.98 6.75
CA SER A 196 -1.57 -19.43 6.90
C SER A 196 -1.68 -19.76 8.38
N GLU A 197 -2.81 -20.32 8.77
CA GLU A 197 -3.03 -20.79 10.14
C GLU A 197 -2.10 -21.97 10.43
N SER A 198 -1.47 -21.97 11.60
CA SER A 198 -0.66 -23.10 11.99
C SER A 198 -1.58 -24.30 12.30
N PRO A 199 -1.12 -25.56 12.13
CA PRO A 199 -1.91 -26.73 12.52
C PRO A 199 -2.39 -26.66 13.98
N PHE A 200 -1.60 -26.08 14.86
CA PHE A 200 -1.97 -25.85 16.27
C PHE A 200 -3.13 -24.88 16.41
N GLU A 201 -3.13 -23.77 15.68
CA GLU A 201 -4.23 -22.78 15.72
C GLU A 201 -5.54 -23.37 15.20
N ILE A 202 -5.45 -24.28 14.20
CA ILE A 202 -6.63 -24.97 13.67
C ILE A 202 -7.22 -25.90 14.73
N ILE A 203 -6.39 -26.73 15.38
CA ILE A 203 -6.81 -27.65 16.44
C ILE A 203 -7.36 -26.86 17.64
N GLU A 204 -6.68 -25.84 18.11
CA GLU A 204 -7.12 -24.97 19.22
C GLU A 204 -8.50 -24.35 18.92
N ARG A 205 -8.70 -23.88 17.68
CA ARG A 205 -9.98 -23.32 17.25
C ARG A 205 -11.10 -24.38 17.23
N GLU A 206 -10.81 -25.59 16.80
CA GLU A 206 -11.76 -26.71 16.82
C GLU A 206 -12.11 -27.11 18.25
N GLU A 207 -11.13 -27.19 19.14
CA GLU A 207 -11.37 -27.43 20.56
C GLU A 207 -12.24 -26.35 21.20
N ILE A 208 -11.91 -25.08 21.00
CA ILE A 208 -12.72 -23.94 21.48
C ILE A 208 -14.15 -24.03 20.93
N ARG A 209 -14.32 -24.38 19.67
CA ARG A 209 -15.63 -24.56 19.07
C ARG A 209 -16.41 -25.67 19.74
N ASN A 210 -15.79 -26.80 19.97
CA ASN A 210 -16.42 -27.96 20.66
C ASN A 210 -16.80 -27.59 22.10
N TYR A 211 -15.98 -26.85 22.83
CA TYR A 211 -16.31 -26.34 24.17
C TYR A 211 -17.53 -25.42 24.13
N ILE A 212 -17.54 -24.45 23.22
CA ILE A 212 -18.67 -23.52 23.06
C ILE A 212 -19.95 -24.32 22.73
N GLU A 213 -19.89 -25.29 21.82
CA GLU A 213 -21.07 -26.13 21.49
C GLU A 213 -21.58 -26.94 22.70
N SER A 214 -20.67 -27.45 23.54
CA SER A 214 -21.03 -28.17 24.76
C SER A 214 -21.76 -27.27 25.76
N TYR A 215 -21.29 -26.04 25.94
CA TYR A 215 -21.94 -25.06 26.84
C TYR A 215 -23.27 -24.56 26.29
N LEU A 216 -23.40 -24.39 24.97
CA LEU A 216 -24.63 -24.01 24.32
C LEU A 216 -25.74 -25.10 24.50
N LYS A 217 -25.35 -26.36 24.68
CA LYS A 217 -26.33 -27.45 24.98
C LYS A 217 -26.91 -27.37 26.39
N ARG A 218 -26.18 -26.72 27.34
CA ARG A 218 -26.63 -26.53 28.73
C ARG A 218 -27.59 -25.32 28.89
N LEU A 219 -27.72 -24.45 27.84
CA LEU A 219 -28.60 -23.29 27.86
C LEU A 219 -30.04 -23.66 27.47
N ASP A 220 -31.00 -22.84 27.91
CA ASP A 220 -32.38 -22.94 27.46
C ASP A 220 -32.53 -22.71 25.96
N LYS A 221 -33.52 -23.35 25.33
CA LYS A 221 -33.75 -23.24 23.86
C LYS A 221 -33.82 -21.79 23.37
N ARG A 222 -34.41 -20.88 24.18
CA ARG A 222 -34.50 -19.45 23.82
C ARG A 222 -33.19 -18.71 23.97
N GLU A 223 -32.47 -18.97 25.06
CA GLU A 223 -31.13 -18.37 25.31
C GLU A 223 -30.14 -18.82 24.25
N LYS A 224 -30.09 -20.10 23.92
CA LYS A 224 -29.29 -20.68 22.85
C LYS A 224 -29.58 -20.02 21.52
N LEU A 225 -30.84 -19.85 21.13
CA LEU A 225 -31.25 -19.25 19.88
C LEU A 225 -30.78 -17.78 19.78
N VAL A 226 -30.91 -17.01 20.88
CA VAL A 226 -30.45 -15.63 20.94
C VAL A 226 -28.94 -15.54 20.73
N ILE A 227 -28.15 -16.37 21.42
CA ILE A 227 -26.70 -16.40 21.32
C ILE A 227 -26.26 -16.83 19.90
N GLU A 228 -26.86 -17.90 19.34
CA GLU A 228 -26.53 -18.37 17.99
C GLU A 228 -26.78 -17.28 16.92
N LEU A 229 -27.92 -16.60 16.99
CA LEU A 229 -28.23 -15.51 16.04
C LEU A 229 -27.36 -14.27 16.26
N ARG A 230 -27.03 -13.93 17.50
CA ARG A 230 -26.26 -12.75 17.84
C ARG A 230 -24.80 -12.87 17.37
N PHE A 231 -24.19 -14.02 17.60
CA PHE A 231 -22.78 -14.27 17.29
C PHE A 231 -22.55 -14.97 15.94
N GLY A 232 -23.62 -15.42 15.30
CA GLY A 232 -23.53 -16.12 14.02
C GLY A 232 -22.93 -17.52 14.17
N LEU A 233 -23.31 -18.26 15.20
CA LEU A 233 -22.84 -19.61 15.43
C LEU A 233 -23.66 -20.64 14.61
N ASN A 234 -23.08 -21.83 14.41
CA ASN A 234 -23.71 -22.93 13.68
C ASN A 234 -24.18 -22.56 12.25
N GLY A 235 -23.32 -21.78 11.52
CA GLY A 235 -23.60 -21.39 10.13
C GLY A 235 -24.66 -20.30 9.97
N LYS A 236 -25.11 -19.70 11.06
CA LYS A 236 -26.04 -18.55 11.02
C LYS A 236 -25.30 -17.26 10.83
N ASN A 237 -25.91 -16.29 10.14
CA ASN A 237 -25.35 -14.94 10.01
C ASN A 237 -25.54 -14.15 11.31
N LYS A 238 -24.56 -13.30 11.65
CA LYS A 238 -24.69 -12.37 12.78
C LYS A 238 -25.87 -11.43 12.56
N SER A 239 -26.76 -11.36 13.55
CA SER A 239 -27.96 -10.52 13.51
C SER A 239 -27.92 -9.43 14.58
N SER A 240 -28.51 -8.27 14.28
CA SER A 240 -28.70 -7.19 15.24
C SER A 240 -29.73 -7.53 16.29
N LEU A 241 -29.73 -6.86 17.45
CA LEU A 241 -30.74 -7.08 18.49
C LEU A 241 -32.17 -6.79 17.99
N GLU A 242 -32.30 -5.86 17.04
CA GLU A 242 -33.59 -5.55 16.40
C GLU A 242 -34.07 -6.70 15.52
N GLU A 243 -33.24 -7.23 14.65
CA GLU A 243 -33.58 -8.38 13.81
C GLU A 243 -33.94 -9.62 14.64
N ILE A 244 -33.21 -9.85 15.75
CA ILE A 244 -33.50 -10.94 16.68
C ILE A 244 -34.84 -10.71 17.37
N SER A 245 -35.16 -9.46 17.75
CA SER A 245 -36.42 -9.11 18.40
C SER A 245 -37.61 -9.43 17.49
N PHE A 246 -37.52 -9.16 16.20
CA PHE A 246 -38.53 -9.54 15.20
C PHE A 246 -38.70 -11.07 15.09
N LYS A 247 -37.55 -11.80 15.01
CA LYS A 247 -37.59 -13.28 14.89
C LYS A 247 -38.20 -13.99 16.10
N ILE A 248 -37.94 -13.49 17.31
CA ILE A 248 -38.38 -14.09 18.57
C ILE A 248 -39.72 -13.50 19.06
N LYS A 249 -40.25 -12.47 18.39
CA LYS A 249 -41.46 -11.72 18.76
C LYS A 249 -41.38 -11.18 20.20
N ARG A 250 -40.26 -10.52 20.53
CA ARG A 250 -40.02 -9.90 21.84
C ARG A 250 -39.41 -8.51 21.62
N THR A 251 -39.45 -7.65 22.65
CA THR A 251 -38.83 -6.31 22.58
C THR A 251 -37.31 -6.43 22.56
N LYS A 252 -36.63 -5.46 21.91
CA LYS A 252 -35.16 -5.35 21.84
C LYS A 252 -34.53 -5.44 23.23
N GLU A 253 -35.11 -4.77 24.23
CA GLU A 253 -34.59 -4.78 25.59
C GLU A 253 -34.71 -6.15 26.23
N ARG A 254 -35.81 -6.87 25.97
CA ARG A 254 -35.98 -8.25 26.49
C ARG A 254 -34.95 -9.20 25.85
N VAL A 255 -34.67 -9.04 24.58
CA VAL A 255 -33.59 -9.82 23.90
C VAL A 255 -32.24 -9.54 24.54
N ARG A 256 -31.94 -8.27 24.86
CA ARG A 256 -30.71 -7.86 25.54
C ARG A 256 -30.59 -8.50 26.94
N GLN A 257 -31.69 -8.52 27.70
CA GLN A 257 -31.71 -9.20 29.00
C GLN A 257 -31.45 -10.71 28.88
N ILE A 258 -32.09 -11.39 27.92
CA ILE A 258 -31.87 -12.82 27.67
C ILE A 258 -30.39 -13.05 27.26
N GLN A 259 -29.81 -12.20 26.42
CA GLN A 259 -28.40 -12.28 26.04
C GLN A 259 -27.48 -12.19 27.27
N ASN A 260 -27.69 -11.21 28.15
CA ASN A 260 -26.86 -11.01 29.33
C ASN A 260 -26.95 -12.21 30.29
N ILE A 261 -28.16 -12.70 30.55
CA ILE A 261 -28.38 -13.90 31.39
C ILE A 261 -27.67 -15.12 30.80
N ALA A 262 -27.80 -15.31 29.48
CA ALA A 262 -27.13 -16.42 28.80
C ALA A 262 -25.60 -16.33 28.87
N LEU A 263 -25.03 -15.12 28.74
CA LEU A 263 -23.60 -14.91 28.86
C LEU A 263 -23.09 -15.12 30.28
N GLU A 264 -23.87 -14.72 31.32
CA GLU A 264 -23.52 -14.98 32.71
C GLU A 264 -23.54 -16.49 33.01
N LYS A 265 -24.54 -17.23 32.52
CA LYS A 265 -24.59 -18.69 32.65
C LYS A 265 -23.39 -19.36 31.95
N LEU A 266 -23.05 -18.94 30.72
CA LEU A 266 -21.90 -19.47 30.01
C LEU A 266 -20.58 -19.21 30.75
N LYS A 267 -20.46 -18.03 31.35
CA LYS A 267 -19.29 -17.69 32.18
C LYS A 267 -19.23 -18.60 33.42
N GLY A 268 -20.35 -18.83 34.09
CA GLY A 268 -20.43 -19.75 35.23
C GLY A 268 -20.00 -21.17 34.85
N PHE A 269 -20.49 -21.71 33.74
CA PHE A 269 -20.10 -23.06 33.27
C PHE A 269 -18.62 -23.16 32.98
N TYR A 270 -18.01 -22.10 32.36
CA TYR A 270 -16.59 -22.04 32.10
C TYR A 270 -15.76 -22.00 33.41
N GLU A 271 -16.20 -21.22 34.39
CA GLU A 271 -15.53 -21.12 35.70
C GLU A 271 -15.67 -22.42 36.49
N GLU A 272 -16.78 -23.13 36.41
CA GLU A 272 -16.97 -24.44 37.05
C GLU A 272 -16.04 -25.50 36.45
N ASP A 273 -15.97 -25.59 35.13
CA ASP A 273 -15.18 -26.60 34.46
C ASP A 273 -13.65 -26.31 34.56
N ASN A 274 -13.23 -25.05 34.76
CA ASN A 274 -11.85 -24.65 34.91
C ASN A 274 -11.37 -24.41 36.36
N LYS A 275 -12.17 -24.77 37.39
CA LYS A 275 -11.71 -24.73 38.77
C LYS A 275 -10.54 -25.69 38.95
N PRO A 276 -9.41 -25.27 39.55
CA PRO A 276 -8.29 -26.16 39.78
C PRO A 276 -8.73 -27.32 40.69
N GLN A 277 -8.33 -28.54 40.32
CA GLN A 277 -8.72 -29.80 41.03
C GLN A 277 -8.46 -29.77 42.53
N SER A 278 -7.57 -28.90 43.02
CA SER A 278 -7.30 -28.68 44.45
C SER A 278 -8.49 -28.04 45.20
N GLU A 279 -9.28 -27.20 44.55
CA GLU A 279 -10.49 -26.60 45.18
C GLU A 279 -11.68 -27.52 45.12
N VAL A 280 -11.83 -28.30 44.08
CA VAL A 280 -12.92 -29.30 43.96
C VAL A 280 -12.79 -30.40 45.02
N ARG A 281 -11.55 -30.81 45.39
CA ARG A 281 -11.30 -31.76 46.50
C ARG A 281 -11.68 -31.17 47.85
N LYS A 282 -11.34 -29.91 48.10
CA LYS A 282 -11.70 -29.25 49.41
C LYS A 282 -13.20 -29.08 49.60
N ILE A 283 -13.96 -28.84 48.51
CA ILE A 283 -15.41 -28.71 48.58
C ILE A 283 -16.04 -30.09 48.84
N LYS A 284 -15.60 -31.16 48.17
CA LYS A 284 -16.07 -32.54 48.41
C LYS A 284 -15.73 -33.06 49.82
N GLU A 285 -14.53 -32.75 50.31
CA GLU A 285 -14.13 -33.09 51.71
C GLU A 285 -14.92 -32.28 52.76
N GLY A 286 -15.36 -31.03 52.42
CA GLY A 286 -16.24 -30.22 53.27
C GLY A 286 -17.66 -30.78 53.35
N GLU A 287 -18.23 -31.17 52.19
CA GLU A 287 -19.57 -31.76 52.13
C GLU A 287 -19.67 -33.18 52.76
N GLU A 288 -18.59 -33.98 52.70
CA GLU A 288 -18.52 -35.28 53.39
C GLU A 288 -18.38 -35.09 54.90
N LYS A 289 -17.67 -34.07 55.39
CA LYS A 289 -17.59 -33.75 56.85
C LYS A 289 -18.89 -33.23 57.40
N GLU A 290 -19.68 -32.46 56.65
CA GLU A 290 -21.03 -32.04 57.10
C GLU A 290 -22.01 -33.21 57.13
N LYS A 291 -21.93 -34.19 56.20
CA LYS A 291 -22.79 -35.38 56.22
C LYS A 291 -22.46 -36.35 57.36
N THR A 292 -21.19 -36.44 57.75
CA THR A 292 -20.77 -37.29 58.87
C THR A 292 -21.02 -36.65 60.25
N SER A 293 -20.95 -35.31 60.36
CA SER A 293 -21.28 -34.61 61.64
C SER A 293 -22.80 -34.54 61.92
N GLY A 294 -23.65 -34.69 60.90
CA GLY A 294 -25.13 -34.75 61.08
C GLY A 294 -25.66 -36.10 61.52
N PHE A 295 -24.85 -37.18 61.43
CA PHE A 295 -25.27 -38.53 61.79
C PHE A 295 -25.04 -38.92 63.25
N ASP A 296 -24.10 -38.24 63.98
CA ASP A 296 -23.75 -38.51 65.36
C ASP A 296 -24.63 -37.79 66.39
N ALA A 297 -25.52 -36.88 65.96
CA ALA A 297 -26.35 -36.08 66.88
C ALA A 297 -27.74 -36.70 67.15
N SER A 298 -28.08 -37.81 66.45
CA SER A 298 -29.45 -38.44 66.63
C SER A 298 -29.44 -39.75 67.39
N THR A 299 -28.30 -40.24 67.91
CA THR A 299 -28.20 -41.54 68.57
C THR A 299 -27.89 -41.46 70.06
N GLN A 300 -28.02 -40.29 70.72
CA GLN A 300 -27.80 -40.12 72.17
C GLN A 300 -29.04 -39.55 72.90
N LYS A 301 -30.23 -39.98 72.53
CA LYS A 301 -31.43 -39.71 73.32
C LYS A 301 -32.38 -40.94 73.33
N GLU A 302 -31.90 -42.10 73.81
CA GLU A 302 -32.68 -43.16 74.35
C GLU A 302 -31.78 -44.10 75.14
N PHE A 303 -31.47 -43.73 76.39
CA PHE A 303 -31.39 -44.68 77.55
C PHE A 303 -31.46 -43.87 78.86
#